data_388f1266335b3c60622a7ff7c8328c77
#
_entry.id   388f1266335b3c60622a7ff7c8328c77
#
_cell.length_a   1.000
_cell.length_b   1.000
_cell.length_c   1.000
_cell.angle_alpha   90.00
_cell.angle_beta   90.00
_cell.angle_gamma   90.00
#
_symmetry.space_group_name_H-M   'P 1'
#
loop_
_entity.id
_entity.type
_entity.pdbx_description
1 polymer ?
#
loop_
_entity_poly.entity_id
_entity_poly.type
_entity_poly.pdbx_seq_one_letter_code
_entity_poly.pdbx_strand_id
1 'polypeptide(L)'
;MNVEAAKREHRAIDILLPLKVAVPEVVARERHALLMKRIDGNLLSEYSELPDPETVLREILRNVRTSYLEGGIINADLSEYNVLFDGRRIWVIDWPQAVEKTHPNSLFLLERDVMNILRFFRRKFRIESNPSAASLYVRGMSDTLEIVSA
;
A
#
# COMPACT_ATOMS: atom_id res chain seq x y z
N MET A 1 11.12 16.99 -2.07
CA MET A 1 11.66 15.63 -2.29
C MET A 1 13.04 15.74 -2.90
N ASN A 2 14.00 14.92 -2.51
CA ASN A 2 15.32 14.95 -3.13
C ASN A 2 15.31 14.13 -4.44
N VAL A 3 16.40 14.26 -5.23
CA VAL A 3 16.50 13.61 -6.54
C VAL A 3 16.40 12.10 -6.45
N GLU A 4 17.08 11.51 -5.47
CA GLU A 4 17.08 10.05 -5.29
C GLU A 4 15.69 9.52 -4.87
N ALA A 5 14.99 10.24 -4.01
CA ALA A 5 13.63 9.89 -3.62
C ALA A 5 12.67 9.98 -4.81
N ALA A 6 12.79 11.00 -5.65
CA ALA A 6 11.96 11.15 -6.86
C ALA A 6 12.22 10.02 -7.85
N LYS A 7 13.49 9.64 -8.05
CA LYS A 7 13.85 8.51 -8.91
C LYS A 7 13.29 7.19 -8.37
N ARG A 8 13.40 6.98 -7.06
CA ARG A 8 12.93 5.75 -6.41
C ARG A 8 11.43 5.61 -6.54
N GLU A 9 10.70 6.69 -6.30
CA GLU A 9 9.25 6.70 -6.44
C GLU A 9 8.83 6.44 -7.88
N HIS A 10 9.44 7.12 -8.84
CA HIS A 10 9.13 6.94 -10.26
C HIS A 10 9.40 5.50 -10.70
N ARG A 11 10.54 4.94 -10.30
CA ARG A 11 10.89 3.55 -10.63
C ARG A 11 9.88 2.56 -10.05
N ALA A 12 9.47 2.76 -8.80
CA ALA A 12 8.49 1.89 -8.17
C ALA A 12 7.17 1.93 -8.93
N ILE A 13 6.66 3.11 -9.24
CA ILE A 13 5.40 3.27 -9.98
C ILE A 13 5.49 2.65 -11.38
N ASP A 14 6.61 2.84 -12.09
CA ASP A 14 6.82 2.26 -13.41
C ASP A 14 6.77 0.72 -13.39
N ILE A 15 7.25 0.11 -12.32
CA ILE A 15 7.20 -1.35 -12.14
C ILE A 15 5.78 -1.79 -11.80
N LEU A 16 5.09 -1.06 -10.93
CA LEU A 16 3.84 -1.50 -10.33
C LEU A 16 2.60 -1.21 -11.19
N LEU A 17 2.62 -0.13 -11.96
CA LEU A 17 1.46 0.26 -12.77
C LEU A 17 1.05 -0.82 -13.78
N PRO A 18 1.99 -1.43 -14.57
CA PRO A 18 1.63 -2.51 -15.48
C PRO A 18 1.11 -3.77 -14.80
N LEU A 19 1.46 -3.98 -13.52
CA LEU A 19 0.99 -5.11 -12.72
C LEU A 19 -0.40 -4.87 -12.12
N LYS A 20 -0.99 -3.70 -12.42
CA LYS A 20 -2.30 -3.28 -11.92
C LYS A 20 -2.34 -3.10 -10.40
N VAL A 21 -1.20 -2.81 -9.79
CA VAL A 21 -1.17 -2.31 -8.43
C VAL A 21 -1.77 -0.89 -8.44
N ALA A 22 -2.59 -0.59 -7.45
CA ALA A 22 -3.29 0.68 -7.38
C ALA A 22 -2.34 1.81 -6.98
N VAL A 23 -1.61 2.35 -7.94
CA VAL A 23 -0.66 3.44 -7.78
C VAL A 23 -1.04 4.60 -8.71
N PRO A 24 -0.64 5.84 -8.38
CA PRO A 24 -0.88 6.97 -9.28
C PRO A 24 -0.11 6.82 -10.59
N GLU A 25 -0.68 7.35 -11.67
CA GLU A 25 0.00 7.41 -12.94
C GLU A 25 0.92 8.63 -12.98
N VAL A 26 2.20 8.43 -13.34
CA VAL A 26 3.16 9.54 -13.49
C VAL A 26 2.98 10.16 -14.86
N VAL A 27 2.76 11.48 -14.89
CA VAL A 27 2.59 12.26 -16.12
C VAL A 27 3.92 12.87 -16.58
N ALA A 28 4.72 13.34 -15.64
CA ALA A 28 6.02 13.96 -15.92
C ALA A 28 6.94 13.88 -14.71
N ARG A 29 8.24 13.96 -14.95
CA ARG A 29 9.23 14.01 -13.88
C ARG A 29 10.22 15.15 -14.11
N GLU A 30 10.39 15.97 -13.08
CA GLU A 30 11.48 16.90 -12.92
C GLU A 30 12.47 16.32 -11.91
N ARG A 31 13.64 16.95 -11.74
CA ARG A 31 14.72 16.41 -10.87
C ARG A 31 14.26 16.08 -9.45
N HIS A 32 13.41 16.95 -8.89
CA HIS A 32 12.99 16.88 -7.48
C HIS A 32 11.51 16.60 -7.30
N ALA A 33 10.75 16.39 -8.37
CA ALA A 33 9.30 16.28 -8.29
C ALA A 33 8.74 15.32 -9.32
N LEU A 34 7.63 14.71 -8.98
CA LEU A 34 6.80 13.94 -9.92
C LEU A 34 5.47 14.64 -10.08
N LEU A 35 5.04 14.79 -11.34
CA LEU A 35 3.69 15.21 -11.64
C LEU A 35 2.87 13.96 -11.91
N MET A 36 1.85 13.75 -11.10
CA MET A 36 0.99 12.58 -11.16
C MET A 36 -0.42 12.96 -11.60
N LYS A 37 -1.09 12.03 -12.25
CA LYS A 37 -2.49 12.17 -12.59
C LYS A 37 -3.30 12.30 -11.30
N ARG A 38 -4.23 13.27 -11.27
CA ARG A 38 -5.06 13.53 -10.12
C ARG A 38 -5.99 12.36 -9.82
N ILE A 39 -6.12 12.04 -8.55
CA ILE A 39 -7.07 11.06 -8.04
C ILE A 39 -8.10 11.80 -7.19
N ASP A 40 -9.38 11.68 -7.55
CA ASP A 40 -10.47 12.30 -6.79
C ASP A 40 -10.89 11.38 -5.63
N GLY A 41 -10.20 11.52 -4.52
CA GLY A 41 -10.45 10.75 -3.31
C GLY A 41 -9.91 11.47 -2.11
N ASN A 42 -10.17 10.92 -0.94
CA ASN A 42 -9.65 11.44 0.32
C ASN A 42 -8.73 10.41 0.96
N LEU A 43 -7.82 10.87 1.81
CA LEU A 43 -6.97 9.96 2.57
C LEU A 43 -7.82 9.07 3.45
N LEU A 44 -7.42 7.81 3.55
CA LEU A 44 -8.10 6.83 4.38
C LEU A 44 -8.22 7.32 5.83
N SER A 45 -7.21 8.04 6.32
CA SER A 45 -7.19 8.65 7.65
C SER A 45 -8.35 9.64 7.91
N GLU A 46 -8.92 10.21 6.85
CA GLU A 46 -9.98 11.22 6.96
C GLU A 46 -11.38 10.61 7.06
N TYR A 47 -11.52 9.30 6.84
CA TYR A 47 -12.81 8.63 6.95
C TYR A 47 -13.11 8.25 8.39
N SER A 48 -14.28 8.68 8.91
CA SER A 48 -14.75 8.24 10.22
C SER A 48 -15.44 6.89 10.16
N GLU A 49 -16.02 6.55 9.02
CA GLU A 49 -16.65 5.25 8.76
C GLU A 49 -16.47 4.85 7.31
N LEU A 50 -16.54 3.56 7.06
CA LEU A 50 -16.53 2.96 5.73
C LEU A 50 -17.75 2.04 5.62
N PRO A 51 -18.48 2.06 4.48
CA PRO A 51 -19.60 1.14 4.28
C PRO A 51 -19.18 -0.33 4.35
N ASP A 52 -17.99 -0.64 3.83
CA ASP A 52 -17.48 -2.01 3.79
C ASP A 52 -15.96 -2.01 4.07
N PRO A 53 -15.59 -1.86 5.36
CA PRO A 53 -14.16 -1.81 5.72
C PRO A 53 -13.41 -3.10 5.42
N GLU A 54 -14.08 -4.24 5.45
CA GLU A 54 -13.45 -5.54 5.13
C GLU A 54 -12.96 -5.55 3.68
N THR A 55 -13.79 -5.13 2.74
CA THR A 55 -13.40 -5.08 1.33
C THR A 55 -12.24 -4.11 1.11
N VAL A 56 -12.24 -2.96 1.78
CA VAL A 56 -11.14 -1.98 1.66
C VAL A 56 -9.83 -2.56 2.21
N LEU A 57 -9.87 -3.19 3.38
CA LEU A 57 -8.67 -3.82 3.96
C LEU A 57 -8.13 -4.91 3.04
N ARG A 58 -9.00 -5.76 2.54
CA ARG A 58 -8.63 -6.85 1.62
C ARG A 58 -7.99 -6.32 0.35
N GLU A 59 -8.54 -5.24 -0.20
CA GLU A 59 -8.00 -4.58 -1.39
C GLU A 59 -6.59 -4.04 -1.14
N ILE A 60 -6.36 -3.39 -0.01
CA ILE A 60 -5.05 -2.87 0.36
C ILE A 60 -4.03 -4.00 0.45
N LEU A 61 -4.36 -5.06 1.19
CA LEU A 61 -3.44 -6.18 1.40
C LEU A 61 -3.19 -6.97 0.11
N ARG A 62 -4.17 -7.05 -0.78
CA ARG A 62 -3.98 -7.65 -2.11
C ARG A 62 -2.98 -6.85 -2.93
N ASN A 63 -3.06 -5.52 -2.89
CA ASN A 63 -2.09 -4.66 -3.56
C ASN A 63 -0.69 -4.80 -2.98
N VAL A 64 -0.57 -4.90 -1.65
CA VAL A 64 0.72 -5.18 -1.00
C VAL A 64 1.29 -6.52 -1.48
N ARG A 65 0.46 -7.53 -1.56
CA ARG A 65 0.83 -8.86 -2.05
C ARG A 65 1.35 -8.82 -3.48
N THR A 66 0.61 -8.21 -4.39
CA THR A 66 1.00 -8.10 -5.79
C THR A 66 2.31 -7.31 -5.95
N SER A 67 2.42 -6.20 -5.25
CA SER A 67 3.64 -5.38 -5.23
C SER A 67 4.85 -6.21 -4.81
N TYR A 68 4.72 -6.97 -3.75
CA TYR A 68 5.81 -7.79 -3.22
C TYR A 68 6.14 -8.99 -4.13
N LEU A 69 5.14 -9.78 -4.48
CA LEU A 69 5.37 -11.04 -5.21
C LEU A 69 5.70 -10.82 -6.69
N GLU A 70 4.99 -9.95 -7.36
CA GLU A 70 5.15 -9.74 -8.80
C GLU A 70 6.07 -8.58 -9.12
N GLY A 71 6.01 -7.51 -8.33
CA GLY A 71 6.85 -6.33 -8.53
C GLY A 71 8.19 -6.39 -7.81
N GLY A 72 8.29 -7.18 -6.75
CA GLY A 72 9.46 -7.20 -5.91
C GLY A 72 9.70 -5.89 -5.16
N ILE A 73 8.63 -5.12 -4.91
CA ILE A 73 8.67 -3.78 -4.32
C ILE A 73 7.87 -3.74 -3.02
N ILE A 74 8.42 -3.08 -2.02
CA ILE A 74 7.77 -2.83 -0.73
C ILE A 74 7.68 -1.32 -0.55
N ASN A 75 6.50 -0.81 -0.20
CA ASN A 75 6.31 0.63 0.00
C ASN A 75 7.22 1.19 1.10
N ALA A 76 7.34 0.48 2.21
CA ALA A 76 8.17 0.81 3.37
C ALA A 76 7.73 2.05 4.17
N ASP A 77 6.54 2.57 3.86
CA ASP A 77 5.95 3.71 4.59
C ASP A 77 4.42 3.67 4.54
N LEU A 78 3.86 2.47 4.38
CA LEU A 78 2.42 2.30 4.23
C LEU A 78 1.69 2.64 5.53
N SER A 79 0.67 3.49 5.40
CA SER A 79 -0.21 3.86 6.50
C SER A 79 -1.50 4.45 5.96
N GLU A 80 -2.43 4.77 6.87
CA GLU A 80 -3.68 5.45 6.54
C GLU A 80 -3.48 6.84 5.92
N TYR A 81 -2.27 7.41 6.03
CA TYR A 81 -1.95 8.74 5.53
C TYR A 81 -1.43 8.73 4.08
N ASN A 82 -1.22 7.56 3.49
CA ASN A 82 -0.79 7.46 2.10
C ASN A 82 -1.61 6.46 1.29
N VAL A 83 -2.82 6.20 1.74
CA VAL A 83 -3.84 5.48 0.98
C VAL A 83 -5.01 6.42 0.72
N LEU A 84 -5.34 6.61 -0.56
CA LEU A 84 -6.53 7.34 -1.00
C LEU A 84 -7.67 6.35 -1.24
N PHE A 85 -8.89 6.78 -0.93
CA PHE A 85 -10.10 6.03 -1.21
C PHE A 85 -11.15 6.99 -1.79
N ASP A 86 -11.79 6.57 -2.90
CA ASP A 86 -12.79 7.41 -3.59
C ASP A 86 -14.23 6.94 -3.34
N GLY A 87 -14.43 6.01 -2.43
CA GLY A 87 -15.71 5.35 -2.17
C GLY A 87 -15.87 4.01 -2.87
N ARG A 88 -14.98 3.68 -3.81
CA ARG A 88 -15.00 2.43 -4.58
C ARG A 88 -13.63 1.75 -4.63
N ARG A 89 -12.58 2.53 -4.84
CA ARG A 89 -11.21 2.03 -5.09
C ARG A 89 -10.23 2.70 -4.16
N ILE A 90 -9.13 2.01 -3.90
CA ILE A 90 -8.00 2.57 -3.16
C ILE A 90 -6.83 2.84 -4.10
N TRP A 91 -5.95 3.74 -3.69
CA TRP A 91 -4.63 3.96 -4.29
C TRP A 91 -3.61 4.15 -3.18
N VAL A 92 -2.43 3.56 -3.36
CA VAL A 92 -1.27 3.83 -2.50
C VAL A 92 -0.44 4.89 -3.21
N ILE A 93 -0.26 6.05 -2.59
CA ILE A 93 0.17 7.27 -3.29
C ILE A 93 1.62 7.70 -3.06
N ASP A 94 2.26 7.31 -1.98
CA ASP A 94 3.62 7.76 -1.66
C ASP A 94 4.60 6.59 -1.68
N TRP A 95 5.55 6.62 -2.61
CA TRP A 95 6.53 5.57 -2.83
C TRP A 95 8.00 6.03 -2.73
N PRO A 96 8.34 7.21 -2.15
CA PRO A 96 9.73 7.67 -2.12
C PRO A 96 10.63 6.82 -1.22
N GLN A 97 10.06 6.08 -0.27
CA GLN A 97 10.78 5.18 0.64
C GLN A 97 10.84 3.74 0.16
N ALA A 98 10.25 3.45 -1.01
CA ALA A 98 10.13 2.08 -1.51
C ALA A 98 11.48 1.37 -1.60
N VAL A 99 11.48 0.10 -1.23
CA VAL A 99 12.66 -0.75 -1.30
C VAL A 99 12.38 -1.97 -2.15
N GLU A 100 13.43 -2.54 -2.72
CA GLU A 100 13.34 -3.80 -3.45
C GLU A 100 13.33 -4.97 -2.46
N LYS A 101 12.72 -6.07 -2.88
CA LYS A 101 12.62 -7.31 -2.12
C LYS A 101 13.99 -7.83 -1.66
N THR A 102 15.06 -7.54 -2.41
CA THR A 102 16.43 -7.92 -2.09
C THR A 102 17.09 -7.08 -1.00
N HIS A 103 16.43 -5.99 -0.57
CA HIS A 103 16.96 -5.15 0.51
C HIS A 103 17.10 -5.97 1.80
N PRO A 104 18.19 -5.78 2.59
CA PRO A 104 18.42 -6.56 3.81
C PRO A 104 17.28 -6.51 4.83
N ASN A 105 16.56 -5.38 4.90
CA ASN A 105 15.45 -5.17 5.83
C ASN A 105 14.08 -5.36 5.19
N SER A 106 14.01 -5.97 4.01
CA SER A 106 12.76 -6.05 3.23
C SER A 106 11.60 -6.69 4.02
N LEU A 107 11.85 -7.83 4.67
CA LEU A 107 10.79 -8.51 5.43
C LEU A 107 10.33 -7.70 6.64
N PHE A 108 11.25 -7.09 7.35
CA PHE A 108 10.90 -6.21 8.48
C PHE A 108 10.02 -5.04 8.01
N LEU A 109 10.38 -4.42 6.88
CA LEU A 109 9.62 -3.29 6.33
C LEU A 109 8.25 -3.73 5.82
N LEU A 110 8.17 -4.90 5.17
CA LEU A 110 6.90 -5.45 4.71
C LEU A 110 5.96 -5.73 5.89
N GLU A 111 6.46 -6.36 6.94
CA GLU A 111 5.66 -6.67 8.12
C GLU A 111 5.20 -5.39 8.84
N ARG A 112 6.06 -4.37 8.89
CA ARG A 112 5.71 -3.07 9.45
C ARG A 112 4.59 -2.41 8.65
N ASP A 113 4.66 -2.45 7.32
CA ASP A 113 3.61 -1.93 6.45
C ASP A 113 2.26 -2.61 6.74
N VAL A 114 2.27 -3.94 6.80
CA VAL A 114 1.06 -4.73 7.11
C VAL A 114 0.52 -4.36 8.49
N MET A 115 1.40 -4.32 9.50
CA MET A 115 0.99 -3.99 10.86
C MET A 115 0.37 -2.60 11.00
N ASN A 116 0.94 -1.61 10.31
CA ASN A 116 0.40 -0.25 10.34
C ASN A 116 -1.05 -0.21 9.85
N ILE A 117 -1.32 -0.90 8.75
CA ILE A 117 -2.68 -0.97 8.18
C ILE A 117 -3.62 -1.75 9.08
N LEU A 118 -3.20 -2.92 9.58
CA LEU A 118 -4.04 -3.73 10.46
C LEU A 118 -4.40 -2.97 11.74
N ARG A 119 -3.44 -2.27 12.34
CA ARG A 119 -3.67 -1.48 13.54
C ARG A 119 -4.68 -0.38 13.31
N PHE A 120 -4.57 0.32 12.18
CA PHE A 120 -5.53 1.37 11.82
C PHE A 120 -6.94 0.81 11.68
N PHE A 121 -7.13 -0.27 10.92
CA PHE A 121 -8.44 -0.86 10.70
C PHE A 121 -9.06 -1.40 12.00
N ARG A 122 -8.27 -2.01 12.86
CA ARG A 122 -8.76 -2.47 14.15
C ARG A 122 -9.23 -1.32 15.03
N ARG A 123 -8.43 -0.27 15.12
CA ARG A 123 -8.73 0.89 15.96
C ARG A 123 -9.93 1.68 15.44
N LYS A 124 -9.96 1.94 14.14
CA LYS A 124 -10.94 2.86 13.55
C LYS A 124 -12.24 2.17 13.16
N PHE A 125 -12.15 1.01 12.54
CA PHE A 125 -13.30 0.33 11.92
C PHE A 125 -13.68 -0.97 12.60
N ARG A 126 -12.98 -1.34 13.66
CA ARG A 126 -13.30 -2.51 14.48
C ARG A 126 -13.33 -3.82 13.70
N ILE A 127 -12.43 -3.97 12.76
CA ILE A 127 -12.18 -5.23 12.09
C ILE A 127 -10.71 -5.60 12.25
N GLU A 128 -10.42 -6.89 12.20
CA GLU A 128 -9.06 -7.37 12.38
C GLU A 128 -8.76 -8.59 11.52
N SER A 129 -7.49 -8.76 11.23
CA SER A 129 -6.93 -9.96 10.67
C SER A 129 -5.71 -10.34 11.53
N ASN A 130 -5.48 -11.64 11.68
CA ASN A 130 -4.31 -12.10 12.43
C ASN A 130 -3.04 -11.61 11.72
N PRO A 131 -2.13 -10.90 12.42
CA PRO A 131 -0.93 -10.33 11.80
C PRO A 131 -0.02 -11.36 11.14
N SER A 132 0.17 -12.51 11.78
CA SER A 132 0.99 -13.59 11.21
C SER A 132 0.36 -14.16 9.96
N ALA A 133 -0.96 -14.37 9.96
CA ALA A 133 -1.69 -14.86 8.79
C ALA A 133 -1.66 -13.84 7.65
N ALA A 134 -1.83 -12.56 7.95
CA ALA A 134 -1.73 -11.49 6.95
C ALA A 134 -0.34 -11.41 6.35
N SER A 135 0.71 -11.56 7.17
CA SER A 135 2.10 -11.62 6.69
C SER A 135 2.31 -12.78 5.72
N LEU A 136 1.81 -13.98 6.05
CA LEU A 136 1.90 -15.13 5.15
C LEU A 136 1.15 -14.87 3.84
N TYR A 137 0.00 -14.23 3.91
CA TYR A 137 -0.79 -13.90 2.72
C TYR A 137 -0.01 -12.96 1.78
N VAL A 138 0.53 -11.85 2.29
CA VAL A 138 1.25 -10.89 1.43
C VAL A 138 2.57 -11.46 0.90
N ARG A 139 3.12 -12.45 1.58
CA ARG A 139 4.35 -13.14 1.14
C ARG A 139 4.07 -14.31 0.19
N GLY A 140 2.79 -14.57 -0.13
CA GLY A 140 2.41 -15.66 -1.04
C GLY A 140 2.50 -17.05 -0.44
N MET A 141 2.67 -17.16 0.88
CA MET A 141 2.74 -18.43 1.59
C MET A 141 1.37 -18.97 1.98
N SER A 142 0.33 -18.16 1.81
CA SER A 142 -1.07 -18.51 1.98
C SER A 142 -1.88 -17.73 0.95
N ASP A 143 -2.93 -18.36 0.42
CA ASP A 143 -3.85 -17.70 -0.52
C ASP A 143 -5.09 -17.15 0.17
N THR A 144 -5.20 -17.34 1.48
CA THR A 144 -6.37 -16.93 2.25
C THR A 144 -6.05 -15.79 3.19
N LEU A 145 -7.00 -14.88 3.32
CA LEU A 145 -6.95 -13.76 4.25
C LEU A 145 -8.27 -13.71 4.99
N GLU A 146 -8.25 -14.05 6.27
CA GLU A 146 -9.43 -14.01 7.13
C GLU A 146 -9.51 -12.65 7.83
N ILE A 147 -10.66 -11.98 7.68
CA ILE A 147 -10.94 -10.69 8.30
C ILE A 147 -12.22 -10.86 9.12
N VAL A 148 -12.18 -10.50 10.38
CA VAL A 148 -13.30 -10.67 11.31
C VAL A 148 -13.58 -9.38 12.07
N SER A 149 -14.76 -9.32 12.71
CA SER A 149 -15.07 -8.20 13.61
C SER A 149 -14.19 -8.27 14.85
N ALA A 150 -13.67 -7.13 15.23
CA ALA A 150 -12.84 -7.01 16.43
C ALA A 150 -13.68 -6.79 17.67
#